data_6333fe8be70f975b05aff159b98c070d
#
_entry.id   6333fe8be70f975b05aff159b98c070d
#
_cell.length_a   1.000
_cell.length_b   1.000
_cell.length_c   1.000
_cell.angle_alpha   90.00
_cell.angle_beta   90.00
_cell.angle_gamma   90.00
#
_symmetry.space_group_name_H-M   'P 1'
#
loop_
_entity.id
_entity.type
_entity.pdbx_description
1 polymer ?
#
loop_
_entity_poly.entity_id
_entity_poly.type
_entity_poly.pdbx_seq_one_letter_code
_entity_poly.pdbx_strand_id
1 'polypeptide(L)'
;MFLFIVTLLFCSSYYATENLRGSVLQLDNYTHYLRELKEYSYNIVDSIENAILDDDQFIRESHVIHTLIVDTLIDKYETEINLENETDHWFKFNDFKNKYGKEYNSFDEFNYRFLIFKNNLRDIIKHNLESIHNFKMKINSFTDLSQYEFHDKYVLGIINDVDTNLGTCKTFNYTNKPVPDELDWRLFNAVTPVKNQGQCGSCWSFSATGAIEGAYAIQNQILISFSEEQLVDCSRLYGNSGCNGGLMDSAFKYTMVNGLCSEDEYPYTSSSGKTTYKCLKCEPIVKVRGCYDVTPNNQLALKEAVSIGPVSVAIDADTRYFQSYSSGILDLSDCNTNLDHGVLIVGYGVENDTKYWLLKNSWGDSWGEKGYFRILRTD
;
A
#
# COMPACT_ATOMS: atom_id res chain seq x y z
N MET A 1 -41.12 -0.58 0.10
CA MET A 1 -39.75 -0.06 0.05
C MET A 1 -39.00 -0.57 -1.18
N PHE A 2 -39.07 -1.86 -1.52
CA PHE A 2 -38.42 -2.46 -2.69
C PHE A 2 -38.87 -1.89 -4.05
N LEU A 3 -40.16 -1.67 -4.23
CA LEU A 3 -40.70 -1.12 -5.49
C LEU A 3 -40.25 0.33 -5.75
N PHE A 4 -39.96 1.08 -4.69
CA PHE A 4 -39.50 2.50 -4.80
C PHE A 4 -38.03 2.61 -5.26
N ILE A 5 -37.20 1.64 -4.87
CA ILE A 5 -35.76 1.59 -5.25
C ILE A 5 -35.61 1.21 -6.72
N VAL A 6 -36.37 0.24 -7.18
CA VAL A 6 -36.40 -0.20 -8.60
C VAL A 6 -36.88 0.93 -9.52
N THR A 7 -37.90 1.71 -9.10
CA THR A 7 -38.43 2.83 -9.88
C THR A 7 -37.43 4.00 -9.98
N LEU A 8 -36.62 4.23 -8.97
CA LEU A 8 -35.57 5.25 -8.98
C LEU A 8 -34.40 4.90 -9.93
N LEU A 9 -34.02 3.63 -10.01
CA LEU A 9 -33.01 3.16 -10.97
C LEU A 9 -33.47 3.30 -12.42
N PHE A 10 -34.75 3.08 -12.70
CA PHE A 10 -35.34 3.26 -14.06
C PHE A 10 -35.43 4.72 -14.46
N CYS A 11 -35.78 5.64 -13.56
CA CYS A 11 -35.87 7.07 -13.89
C CYS A 11 -34.49 7.69 -14.18
N SER A 12 -33.42 7.32 -13.47
CA SER A 12 -32.10 7.90 -13.71
C SER A 12 -31.47 7.46 -15.03
N SER A 13 -31.71 6.21 -15.47
CA SER A 13 -31.23 5.73 -16.76
C SER A 13 -32.01 6.36 -17.96
N TYR A 14 -33.27 6.70 -17.79
CA TYR A 14 -34.09 7.35 -18.85
C TYR A 14 -33.71 8.82 -19.07
N TYR A 15 -33.37 9.56 -18.01
CA TYR A 15 -32.92 10.95 -18.10
C TYR A 15 -31.53 11.11 -18.72
N ALA A 16 -30.64 10.16 -18.49
CA ALA A 16 -29.28 10.15 -19.06
C ALA A 16 -29.31 9.95 -20.59
N THR A 17 -30.28 9.19 -21.12
CA THR A 17 -30.36 8.89 -22.56
C THR A 17 -30.96 10.03 -23.41
N GLU A 18 -31.79 10.94 -22.87
CA GLU A 18 -32.36 12.04 -23.62
C GLU A 18 -31.44 13.25 -23.81
N ASN A 19 -30.53 13.50 -22.87
CA ASN A 19 -29.59 14.63 -22.96
C ASN A 19 -28.34 14.36 -23.85
N LEU A 20 -28.15 13.13 -24.32
CA LEU A 20 -26.96 12.68 -25.09
C LEU A 20 -27.09 12.88 -26.60
N ARG A 21 -28.19 13.46 -27.13
CA ARG A 21 -28.44 13.59 -28.57
C ARG A 21 -27.62 14.67 -29.28
N GLY A 22 -26.71 15.34 -28.65
CA GLY A 22 -26.01 16.54 -29.13
C GLY A 22 -24.60 16.38 -29.73
N SER A 23 -23.90 15.24 -29.65
CA SER A 23 -22.53 15.09 -30.20
C SER A 23 -22.29 13.72 -30.86
N VAL A 24 -22.17 13.71 -32.16
CA VAL A 24 -22.43 12.54 -33.04
C VAL A 24 -21.24 11.63 -33.34
N LEU A 25 -20.02 11.83 -32.87
CA LEU A 25 -18.83 11.08 -33.36
C LEU A 25 -18.04 10.25 -32.37
N GLN A 26 -18.46 10.14 -31.09
CA GLN A 26 -17.85 9.22 -30.10
C GLN A 26 -18.87 8.31 -29.37
N LEU A 27 -20.08 8.26 -29.87
CA LEU A 27 -21.25 7.69 -29.22
C LEU A 27 -21.35 6.15 -29.27
N ASP A 28 -20.73 5.48 -30.23
CA ASP A 28 -20.94 4.03 -30.40
C ASP A 28 -20.38 3.18 -29.23
N ASN A 29 -19.24 3.56 -28.68
CA ASN A 29 -18.66 2.87 -27.52
C ASN A 29 -19.40 3.20 -26.21
N TYR A 30 -19.90 4.42 -26.08
CA TYR A 30 -20.63 4.88 -24.89
C TYR A 30 -22.06 4.34 -24.84
N THR A 31 -22.73 4.26 -25.98
CA THR A 31 -24.09 3.64 -26.11
C THR A 31 -24.00 2.12 -25.87
N HIS A 32 -22.92 1.47 -26.29
CA HIS A 32 -22.66 0.06 -25.95
C HIS A 32 -22.47 -0.10 -24.44
N TYR A 33 -21.63 0.70 -23.81
CA TYR A 33 -21.39 0.71 -22.36
C TYR A 33 -22.66 0.96 -21.53
N LEU A 34 -23.51 1.95 -21.90
CA LEU A 34 -24.78 2.18 -21.22
C LEU A 34 -25.78 1.04 -21.39
N ARG A 35 -25.74 0.33 -22.53
CA ARG A 35 -26.56 -0.85 -22.75
C ARG A 35 -26.11 -2.02 -21.88
N GLU A 36 -24.81 -2.22 -21.73
CA GLU A 36 -24.24 -3.26 -20.88
C GLU A 36 -24.43 -2.95 -19.38
N LEU A 37 -24.31 -1.69 -18.95
CA LEU A 37 -24.66 -1.27 -17.58
C LEU A 37 -26.15 -1.51 -17.27
N LYS A 38 -27.01 -1.31 -18.24
CA LYS A 38 -28.45 -1.57 -18.10
C LYS A 38 -28.72 -3.08 -17.97
N GLU A 39 -28.06 -3.90 -18.78
CA GLU A 39 -28.16 -5.36 -18.71
C GLU A 39 -27.57 -5.91 -17.40
N TYR A 40 -26.46 -5.32 -16.93
CA TYR A 40 -25.86 -5.64 -15.63
C TYR A 40 -26.76 -5.29 -14.44
N SER A 41 -27.44 -4.13 -14.48
CA SER A 41 -28.38 -3.75 -13.44
C SER A 41 -29.60 -4.70 -13.39
N TYR A 42 -30.06 -5.22 -14.52
CA TYR A 42 -31.10 -6.25 -14.57
C TYR A 42 -30.62 -7.57 -13.97
N ASN A 43 -29.40 -8.00 -14.29
CA ASN A 43 -28.83 -9.23 -13.76
C ASN A 43 -28.60 -9.17 -12.24
N ILE A 44 -28.25 -7.98 -11.70
CA ILE A 44 -28.17 -7.77 -10.23
C ILE A 44 -29.53 -7.89 -9.58
N VAL A 45 -30.57 -7.28 -10.16
CA VAL A 45 -31.95 -7.37 -9.63
C VAL A 45 -32.41 -8.83 -9.63
N ASP A 46 -32.16 -9.54 -10.72
CA ASP A 46 -32.52 -10.98 -10.86
C ASP A 46 -31.74 -11.85 -9.86
N SER A 47 -30.45 -11.53 -9.63
CA SER A 47 -29.63 -12.21 -8.62
C SER A 47 -30.11 -11.94 -7.19
N ILE A 48 -30.59 -10.72 -6.90
CA ILE A 48 -31.17 -10.37 -5.59
C ILE A 48 -32.50 -11.09 -5.37
N GLU A 49 -33.37 -11.17 -6.38
CA GLU A 49 -34.64 -11.89 -6.28
C GLU A 49 -34.41 -13.39 -6.04
N ASN A 50 -33.34 -13.95 -6.60
CA ASN A 50 -32.96 -15.35 -6.39
C ASN A 50 -32.19 -15.59 -5.07
N ALA A 51 -31.46 -14.59 -4.53
CA ALA A 51 -30.63 -14.69 -3.32
C ALA A 51 -31.40 -14.53 -2.00
N ILE A 52 -32.67 -14.15 -2.03
CA ILE A 52 -33.54 -14.09 -0.82
C ILE A 52 -33.69 -15.46 -0.13
N LEU A 53 -33.11 -16.51 -0.71
CA LEU A 53 -33.20 -17.87 -0.22
C LEU A 53 -31.90 -18.40 0.45
N ASP A 54 -30.81 -17.61 0.55
CA ASP A 54 -29.56 -18.08 1.15
C ASP A 54 -28.83 -16.96 1.93
N ASP A 55 -28.84 -17.04 3.28
CA ASP A 55 -28.45 -15.95 4.19
C ASP A 55 -26.97 -15.49 4.09
N ASP A 56 -26.04 -16.36 3.73
CA ASP A 56 -24.61 -16.04 3.70
C ASP A 56 -24.14 -15.32 2.43
N GLN A 57 -24.86 -15.46 1.33
CA GLN A 57 -24.59 -14.76 0.08
C GLN A 57 -25.18 -13.34 0.09
N PHE A 58 -26.30 -13.15 0.78
CA PHE A 58 -26.99 -11.88 0.95
C PHE A 58 -26.11 -10.79 1.58
N ILE A 59 -25.26 -11.12 2.54
CA ILE A 59 -24.38 -10.14 3.23
C ILE A 59 -23.28 -9.62 2.30
N ARG A 60 -22.71 -10.45 1.44
CA ARG A 60 -21.67 -10.04 0.47
C ARG A 60 -22.24 -9.22 -0.67
N GLU A 61 -23.40 -9.60 -1.18
CA GLU A 61 -24.06 -8.87 -2.28
C GLU A 61 -24.70 -7.57 -1.79
N SER A 62 -25.19 -7.51 -0.55
CA SER A 62 -25.72 -6.27 0.05
C SER A 62 -24.68 -5.15 0.14
N HIS A 63 -23.41 -5.47 0.36
CA HIS A 63 -22.32 -4.48 0.40
C HIS A 63 -22.06 -3.88 -0.98
N VAL A 64 -22.05 -4.69 -2.04
CA VAL A 64 -21.87 -4.23 -3.42
C VAL A 64 -23.05 -3.35 -3.83
N ILE A 65 -24.27 -3.75 -3.49
CA ILE A 65 -25.50 -3.01 -3.78
C ILE A 65 -25.59 -1.72 -2.98
N HIS A 66 -25.21 -1.75 -1.71
CA HIS A 66 -25.17 -0.55 -0.87
C HIS A 66 -24.20 0.49 -1.45
N THR A 67 -23.01 0.07 -1.87
CA THR A 67 -22.02 0.94 -2.52
C THR A 67 -22.58 1.50 -3.84
N LEU A 68 -23.20 0.68 -4.67
CA LEU A 68 -23.78 1.10 -5.94
C LEU A 68 -24.96 2.10 -5.74
N ILE A 69 -25.82 1.87 -4.75
CA ILE A 69 -26.95 2.75 -4.42
C ILE A 69 -26.45 4.07 -3.81
N VAL A 70 -25.48 4.02 -2.92
CA VAL A 70 -24.90 5.19 -2.27
C VAL A 70 -24.21 6.07 -3.32
N ASP A 71 -23.41 5.49 -4.21
CA ASP A 71 -22.75 6.22 -5.29
C ASP A 71 -23.77 6.84 -6.26
N THR A 72 -24.84 6.11 -6.63
CA THR A 72 -25.91 6.63 -7.49
C THR A 72 -26.71 7.75 -6.81
N LEU A 73 -26.89 7.70 -5.50
CA LEU A 73 -27.57 8.74 -4.73
C LEU A 73 -26.69 9.98 -4.52
N ILE A 74 -25.39 9.79 -4.28
CA ILE A 74 -24.42 10.89 -4.18
C ILE A 74 -24.31 11.61 -5.52
N ASP A 75 -24.20 10.90 -6.65
CA ASP A 75 -24.22 11.48 -7.98
C ASP A 75 -25.50 12.26 -8.27
N LYS A 76 -26.63 11.89 -7.67
CA LYS A 76 -27.91 12.62 -7.83
C LYS A 76 -27.99 13.89 -6.98
N TYR A 77 -27.31 13.96 -5.84
CA TYR A 77 -27.30 15.11 -4.95
C TYR A 77 -26.15 16.10 -5.26
N GLU A 78 -25.08 15.65 -5.86
CA GLU A 78 -24.02 16.49 -6.44
C GLU A 78 -24.37 16.90 -7.89
N THR A 79 -25.66 17.09 -8.16
CA THR A 79 -26.27 17.39 -9.44
C THR A 79 -25.67 18.61 -10.11
N GLU A 80 -25.23 18.38 -11.26
CA GLU A 80 -24.61 19.09 -12.37
C GLU A 80 -23.16 18.64 -12.57
N ILE A 81 -22.86 17.38 -12.26
CA ILE A 81 -21.60 16.77 -12.73
C ILE A 81 -21.76 16.58 -14.23
N ASN A 82 -21.11 17.47 -14.92
CA ASN A 82 -20.93 17.57 -16.34
C ASN A 82 -20.59 16.18 -16.93
N LEU A 83 -21.27 15.75 -18.00
CA LEU A 83 -20.92 14.54 -18.76
C LEU A 83 -19.44 14.49 -19.15
N GLU A 84 -18.79 15.63 -19.30
CA GLU A 84 -17.34 15.78 -19.48
C GLU A 84 -16.53 15.08 -18.36
N ASN A 85 -17.00 15.08 -17.12
CA ASN A 85 -16.29 14.44 -16.02
C ASN A 85 -16.30 12.91 -16.10
N GLU A 86 -17.39 12.30 -16.51
CA GLU A 86 -17.47 10.83 -16.71
C GLU A 86 -16.57 10.38 -17.86
N THR A 87 -16.60 11.13 -18.96
CA THR A 87 -15.72 10.89 -20.12
C THR A 87 -14.25 11.04 -19.71
N ASP A 88 -13.92 12.06 -18.93
CA ASP A 88 -12.56 12.28 -18.40
C ASP A 88 -12.11 11.15 -17.47
N HIS A 89 -12.97 10.66 -16.58
CA HIS A 89 -12.69 9.51 -15.70
C HIS A 89 -12.41 8.24 -16.52
N TRP A 90 -13.17 8.02 -17.58
CA TRP A 90 -12.97 6.89 -18.49
C TRP A 90 -11.62 6.95 -19.21
N PHE A 91 -11.25 8.10 -19.76
CA PHE A 91 -9.94 8.27 -20.38
C PHE A 91 -8.82 8.06 -19.39
N LYS A 92 -8.90 8.65 -18.19
CA LYS A 92 -7.93 8.47 -17.12
C LYS A 92 -7.80 7.01 -16.69
N PHE A 93 -8.91 6.26 -16.64
CA PHE A 93 -8.87 4.83 -16.33
C PHE A 93 -8.18 4.01 -17.41
N ASN A 94 -8.45 4.31 -18.70
CA ASN A 94 -7.75 3.62 -19.79
C ASN A 94 -6.25 3.94 -19.81
N ASP A 95 -5.86 5.18 -19.58
CA ASP A 95 -4.47 5.58 -19.43
C ASP A 95 -3.80 4.86 -18.24
N PHE A 96 -4.52 4.78 -17.12
CA PHE A 96 -4.09 4.03 -15.94
C PHE A 96 -3.85 2.55 -16.27
N LYS A 97 -4.80 1.90 -16.94
CA LYS A 97 -4.67 0.49 -17.37
C LYS A 97 -3.44 0.29 -18.23
N ASN A 98 -3.27 1.13 -19.25
CA ASN A 98 -2.14 1.04 -20.17
C ASN A 98 -0.82 1.26 -19.43
N LYS A 99 -0.75 2.28 -18.57
CA LYS A 99 0.46 2.65 -17.83
C LYS A 99 0.91 1.58 -16.85
N TYR A 100 -0.04 0.92 -16.17
CA TYR A 100 0.25 -0.06 -15.12
C TYR A 100 0.04 -1.51 -15.56
N GLY A 101 -0.21 -1.75 -16.88
CA GLY A 101 -0.39 -3.09 -17.42
C GLY A 101 -1.57 -3.85 -16.81
N LYS A 102 -2.69 -3.15 -16.54
CA LYS A 102 -3.85 -3.76 -15.90
C LYS A 102 -4.70 -4.52 -16.89
N GLU A 103 -4.95 -5.78 -16.59
CA GLU A 103 -5.84 -6.66 -17.34
C GLU A 103 -6.90 -7.22 -16.38
N TYR A 104 -8.16 -7.26 -16.85
CA TYR A 104 -9.29 -7.77 -16.07
C TYR A 104 -9.95 -8.92 -16.83
N ASN A 105 -10.29 -10.00 -16.12
CA ASN A 105 -10.69 -11.27 -16.72
C ASN A 105 -12.14 -11.29 -17.20
N SER A 106 -12.97 -10.33 -16.78
CA SER A 106 -14.37 -10.23 -17.16
C SER A 106 -14.81 -8.78 -17.25
N PHE A 107 -15.95 -8.56 -17.90
CA PHE A 107 -16.60 -7.25 -17.95
C PHE A 107 -17.05 -6.77 -16.56
N ASP A 108 -17.49 -7.68 -15.71
CA ASP A 108 -17.89 -7.37 -14.33
C ASP A 108 -16.72 -6.89 -13.51
N GLU A 109 -15.57 -7.60 -13.59
CA GLU A 109 -14.34 -7.16 -12.95
C GLU A 109 -13.88 -5.80 -13.47
N PHE A 110 -13.93 -5.58 -14.79
CA PHE A 110 -13.58 -4.32 -15.40
C PHE A 110 -14.43 -3.17 -14.83
N ASN A 111 -15.76 -3.35 -14.76
CA ASN A 111 -16.67 -2.34 -14.21
C ASN A 111 -16.43 -2.08 -12.73
N TYR A 112 -16.24 -3.13 -11.95
CA TYR A 112 -15.89 -3.03 -10.54
C TYR A 112 -14.59 -2.21 -10.34
N ARG A 113 -13.56 -2.50 -11.12
CA ARG A 113 -12.28 -1.76 -11.08
C ARG A 113 -12.42 -0.31 -11.50
N PHE A 114 -13.22 -0.04 -12.50
CA PHE A 114 -13.51 1.34 -12.92
C PHE A 114 -14.23 2.15 -11.84
N LEU A 115 -15.21 1.54 -11.16
CA LEU A 115 -15.92 2.21 -10.05
C LEU A 115 -14.97 2.54 -8.89
N ILE A 116 -14.12 1.59 -8.49
CA ILE A 116 -13.12 1.83 -7.43
C ILE A 116 -12.14 2.91 -7.87
N PHE A 117 -11.63 2.83 -9.09
CA PHE A 117 -10.73 3.83 -9.64
C PHE A 117 -11.34 5.24 -9.61
N LYS A 118 -12.61 5.36 -10.04
CA LYS A 118 -13.36 6.63 -10.03
C LYS A 118 -13.45 7.21 -8.61
N ASN A 119 -13.79 6.41 -7.63
CA ASN A 119 -13.91 6.84 -6.24
C ASN A 119 -12.55 7.29 -5.67
N ASN A 120 -11.51 6.49 -5.87
CA ASN A 120 -10.16 6.84 -5.45
C ASN A 120 -9.64 8.10 -6.15
N LEU A 121 -9.97 8.29 -7.43
CA LEU A 121 -9.63 9.51 -8.18
C LEU A 121 -10.32 10.74 -7.61
N ARG A 122 -11.60 10.64 -7.23
CA ARG A 122 -12.34 11.73 -6.56
C ARG A 122 -11.69 12.12 -5.23
N ASP A 123 -11.32 11.13 -4.42
CA ASP A 123 -10.62 11.36 -3.14
C ASP A 123 -9.26 12.04 -3.35
N ILE A 124 -8.50 11.62 -4.36
CA ILE A 124 -7.21 12.23 -4.75
C ILE A 124 -7.40 13.70 -5.13
N ILE A 125 -8.39 13.98 -5.99
CA ILE A 125 -8.68 15.34 -6.46
C ILE A 125 -9.11 16.21 -5.29
N LYS A 126 -10.06 15.73 -4.47
CA LYS A 126 -10.57 16.46 -3.30
C LYS A 126 -9.45 16.82 -2.34
N HIS A 127 -8.64 15.83 -1.94
CA HIS A 127 -7.50 16.05 -1.05
C HIS A 127 -6.52 17.10 -1.60
N ASN A 128 -6.19 17.01 -2.89
CA ASN A 128 -5.24 17.94 -3.49
C ASN A 128 -5.76 19.37 -3.64
N LEU A 129 -7.09 19.56 -3.69
CA LEU A 129 -7.74 20.87 -3.75
C LEU A 129 -7.88 21.53 -2.38
N GLU A 130 -8.06 20.77 -1.31
CA GLU A 130 -8.31 21.29 0.04
C GLU A 130 -7.15 22.10 0.62
N SER A 131 -5.94 22.00 0.10
CA SER A 131 -4.75 22.80 0.45
C SER A 131 -4.38 22.88 1.94
N ILE A 132 -5.03 22.06 2.79
CA ILE A 132 -4.82 22.00 4.25
C ILE A 132 -3.76 20.97 4.66
N HIS A 133 -3.36 20.11 3.73
CA HIS A 133 -2.41 19.03 3.97
C HIS A 133 -1.02 19.36 3.45
N ASN A 134 0.01 18.92 4.17
CA ASN A 134 1.42 19.08 3.79
C ASN A 134 1.90 18.01 2.80
N PHE A 135 1.00 17.20 2.25
CA PHE A 135 1.29 16.17 1.27
C PHE A 135 0.28 16.14 0.13
N LYS A 136 0.65 15.48 -0.95
CA LYS A 136 -0.17 15.30 -2.15
C LYS A 136 -0.41 13.83 -2.45
N MET A 137 -1.51 13.57 -3.14
CA MET A 137 -1.91 12.25 -3.62
C MET A 137 -1.86 12.21 -5.15
N LYS A 138 -1.66 11.02 -5.72
CA LYS A 138 -1.71 10.78 -7.19
C LYS A 138 -2.28 9.42 -7.53
N ILE A 139 -2.72 9.27 -8.79
CA ILE A 139 -2.99 7.96 -9.39
C ILE A 139 -1.69 7.14 -9.41
N ASN A 140 -1.74 5.93 -8.86
CA ASN A 140 -0.65 4.96 -8.84
C ASN A 140 -1.17 3.54 -9.12
N SER A 141 -0.32 2.53 -9.09
CA SER A 141 -0.69 1.15 -9.40
C SER A 141 -1.77 0.55 -8.50
N PHE A 142 -2.16 1.20 -7.41
CA PHE A 142 -3.17 0.73 -6.46
C PHE A 142 -4.52 1.44 -6.61
N THR A 143 -4.66 2.37 -7.56
CA THR A 143 -5.87 3.22 -7.66
C THR A 143 -7.12 2.44 -8.06
N ASP A 144 -6.99 1.21 -8.59
CA ASP A 144 -8.08 0.28 -8.88
C ASP A 144 -8.39 -0.70 -7.75
N LEU A 145 -7.79 -0.52 -6.57
CA LEU A 145 -8.01 -1.35 -5.39
C LEU A 145 -8.84 -0.61 -4.34
N SER A 146 -9.82 -1.29 -3.76
CA SER A 146 -10.46 -0.83 -2.53
C SER A 146 -9.43 -0.81 -1.37
N GLN A 147 -9.72 -0.06 -0.32
CA GLN A 147 -8.86 -0.04 0.88
C GLN A 147 -8.70 -1.44 1.47
N TYR A 148 -9.78 -2.23 1.51
CA TYR A 148 -9.72 -3.61 1.98
C TYR A 148 -8.78 -4.49 1.13
N GLU A 149 -8.88 -4.41 -0.22
CA GLU A 149 -8.00 -5.19 -1.11
C GLU A 149 -6.54 -4.72 -1.04
N PHE A 150 -6.33 -3.44 -0.84
CA PHE A 150 -5.01 -2.87 -0.67
C PHE A 150 -4.38 -3.36 0.64
N HIS A 151 -5.12 -3.29 1.75
CA HIS A 151 -4.70 -3.82 3.04
C HIS A 151 -4.34 -5.31 2.96
N ASP A 152 -5.27 -6.13 2.46
CA ASP A 152 -5.10 -7.60 2.41
C ASP A 152 -3.90 -8.04 1.56
N LYS A 153 -3.61 -7.32 0.47
CA LYS A 153 -2.57 -7.73 -0.50
C LYS A 153 -1.20 -7.08 -0.28
N TYR A 154 -1.16 -5.87 0.27
CA TYR A 154 0.07 -5.07 0.27
C TYR A 154 0.50 -4.57 1.65
N VAL A 155 -0.41 -4.52 2.62
CA VAL A 155 -0.16 -3.91 3.92
C VAL A 155 -0.04 -4.97 5.02
N LEU A 156 -0.88 -5.99 5.01
CA LEU A 156 -0.92 -7.02 6.06
C LEU A 156 0.37 -7.86 6.09
N GLY A 157 1.40 -7.33 6.74
CA GLY A 157 2.72 -7.97 6.79
C GLY A 157 3.38 -7.94 8.18
N ILE A 158 2.75 -7.34 9.20
CA ILE A 158 3.24 -7.36 10.59
C ILE A 158 2.35 -8.28 11.43
N ILE A 159 2.97 -9.16 12.20
CA ILE A 159 2.27 -10.08 13.12
C ILE A 159 2.31 -9.48 14.52
N ASN A 160 1.13 -9.18 15.09
CA ASN A 160 1.01 -8.57 16.41
C ASN A 160 1.04 -9.58 17.57
N ASP A 161 0.87 -10.89 17.29
CA ASP A 161 0.77 -11.97 18.28
C ASP A 161 2.02 -12.89 18.27
N VAL A 162 3.19 -12.34 18.49
CA VAL A 162 4.39 -13.20 18.68
C VAL A 162 4.69 -13.36 20.15
N ASP A 163 4.84 -14.61 20.59
CA ASP A 163 5.36 -14.93 21.91
C ASP A 163 6.73 -14.26 22.11
N THR A 164 6.76 -13.18 22.88
CA THR A 164 7.92 -12.35 23.16
C THR A 164 9.03 -13.10 23.92
N ASN A 165 8.82 -14.37 24.28
CA ASN A 165 9.80 -15.22 24.95
C ASN A 165 10.94 -15.71 24.04
N LEU A 166 10.91 -15.46 22.74
CA LEU A 166 12.00 -15.79 21.80
C LEU A 166 13.14 -14.78 21.82
N GLY A 167 13.68 -14.47 22.98
CA GLY A 167 14.89 -13.64 23.19
C GLY A 167 14.85 -12.31 22.41
N THR A 168 14.53 -11.24 23.07
CA THR A 168 14.42 -9.88 22.52
C THR A 168 15.76 -9.32 22.08
N CYS A 169 15.77 -8.39 21.13
CA CYS A 169 16.88 -7.49 20.87
C CYS A 169 17.25 -6.74 22.17
N LYS A 170 18.47 -6.27 22.27
CA LYS A 170 18.89 -5.46 23.43
C LYS A 170 18.26 -4.07 23.31
N THR A 171 17.98 -3.43 24.43
CA THR A 171 17.53 -2.03 24.40
C THR A 171 18.65 -1.13 23.92
N PHE A 172 18.35 -0.24 22.97
CA PHE A 172 19.27 0.78 22.49
C PHE A 172 19.60 1.77 23.62
N ASN A 173 20.88 1.95 23.88
CA ASN A 173 21.33 2.86 24.93
C ASN A 173 21.38 4.29 24.41
N TYR A 174 20.27 5.02 24.57
CA TYR A 174 20.18 6.44 24.24
C TYR A 174 21.13 7.27 25.11
N THR A 175 22.01 8.03 24.47
CA THR A 175 23.07 8.77 25.15
C THR A 175 22.86 10.28 25.19
N ASN A 176 21.85 10.79 24.46
CA ASN A 176 21.56 12.21 24.29
C ASN A 176 22.75 13.00 23.73
N LYS A 177 23.57 12.36 22.91
CA LYS A 177 24.67 13.04 22.22
C LYS A 177 24.12 13.88 21.06
N PRO A 178 24.76 15.03 20.75
CA PRO A 178 24.42 15.78 19.57
C PRO A 178 24.57 14.92 18.31
N VAL A 179 23.53 14.91 17.48
CA VAL A 179 23.49 14.28 16.16
C VAL A 179 23.22 15.35 15.09
N PRO A 180 23.53 15.11 13.82
CA PRO A 180 23.24 16.05 12.75
C PRO A 180 21.75 16.48 12.74
N ASP A 181 21.47 17.70 12.29
CA ASP A 181 20.08 18.17 12.14
C ASP A 181 19.37 17.47 10.99
N GLU A 182 20.11 17.14 9.94
CA GLU A 182 19.65 16.44 8.76
C GLU A 182 20.59 15.28 8.41
N LEU A 183 20.04 14.19 7.91
CA LEU A 183 20.79 12.99 7.50
C LEU A 183 20.01 12.24 6.42
N ASP A 184 20.73 11.81 5.38
CA ASP A 184 20.20 10.97 4.31
C ASP A 184 21.23 9.87 3.95
N TRP A 185 20.99 8.65 4.37
CA TRP A 185 21.89 7.52 4.15
C TRP A 185 22.03 7.12 2.68
N ARG A 186 21.12 7.57 1.80
CA ARG A 186 21.24 7.39 0.35
C ARG A 186 22.48 8.08 -0.20
N LEU A 187 22.84 9.23 0.37
CA LEU A 187 24.01 10.00 -0.02
C LEU A 187 25.34 9.35 0.42
N PHE A 188 25.28 8.40 1.34
CA PHE A 188 26.45 7.68 1.88
C PHE A 188 26.59 6.26 1.34
N ASN A 189 25.87 5.94 0.23
CA ASN A 189 25.86 4.59 -0.36
C ASN A 189 25.52 3.47 0.65
N ALA A 190 24.58 3.74 1.57
CA ALA A 190 24.14 2.81 2.60
C ALA A 190 22.70 2.34 2.40
N VAL A 191 22.08 2.65 1.26
CA VAL A 191 20.70 2.28 0.92
C VAL A 191 20.67 1.72 -0.50
N THR A 192 20.21 0.48 -0.65
CA THR A 192 20.01 -0.17 -1.95
C THR A 192 18.85 0.47 -2.74
N PRO A 193 18.76 0.26 -4.06
CA PRO A 193 17.59 0.68 -4.84
C PRO A 193 16.29 0.21 -4.21
N VAL A 194 15.18 0.91 -4.50
CA VAL A 194 13.84 0.54 -4.03
C VAL A 194 13.43 -0.78 -4.67
N LYS A 195 12.96 -1.71 -3.84
CA LYS A 195 12.50 -3.05 -4.23
C LYS A 195 10.98 -3.12 -4.23
N ASN A 196 10.40 -4.24 -4.68
CA ASN A 196 8.96 -4.44 -4.75
C ASN A 196 8.56 -5.81 -4.20
N GLN A 197 7.85 -5.83 -3.07
CA GLN A 197 7.33 -7.05 -2.43
C GLN A 197 6.18 -7.71 -3.21
N GLY A 198 5.54 -6.99 -4.14
CA GLY A 198 4.35 -7.48 -4.82
C GLY A 198 3.18 -7.73 -3.87
N GLN A 199 2.42 -8.79 -4.12
CA GLN A 199 1.22 -9.16 -3.33
C GLN A 199 1.54 -10.11 -2.15
N CYS A 200 2.78 -10.15 -1.69
CA CYS A 200 3.23 -10.93 -0.55
C CYS A 200 3.34 -10.03 0.67
N GLY A 201 2.75 -10.41 1.80
CA GLY A 201 2.88 -9.72 3.09
C GLY A 201 4.29 -9.86 3.71
N SER A 202 5.32 -9.54 2.93
CA SER A 202 6.74 -9.70 3.28
C SER A 202 7.45 -8.39 3.61
N CYS A 203 6.73 -7.28 3.81
CA CYS A 203 7.30 -5.97 4.13
C CYS A 203 8.32 -6.03 5.28
N TRP A 204 8.08 -6.89 6.27
CA TRP A 204 8.99 -7.17 7.37
C TRP A 204 10.38 -7.66 6.89
N SER A 205 10.44 -8.47 5.82
CA SER A 205 11.71 -8.96 5.27
C SER A 205 12.47 -7.85 4.54
N PHE A 206 11.78 -6.99 3.76
CA PHE A 206 12.38 -5.84 3.09
C PHE A 206 12.89 -4.78 4.07
N SER A 207 12.14 -4.55 5.14
CA SER A 207 12.57 -3.66 6.23
C SER A 207 13.83 -4.20 6.90
N ALA A 208 13.85 -5.50 7.23
CA ALA A 208 14.99 -6.14 7.89
C ALA A 208 16.25 -6.19 7.00
N THR A 209 16.10 -6.58 5.71
CA THR A 209 17.24 -6.59 4.78
C THR A 209 17.80 -5.19 4.60
N GLY A 210 16.94 -4.17 4.46
CA GLY A 210 17.39 -2.79 4.32
C GLY A 210 18.22 -2.29 5.51
N ALA A 211 17.87 -2.65 6.75
CA ALA A 211 18.68 -2.32 7.93
C ALA A 211 20.02 -3.08 7.93
N ILE A 212 20.04 -4.35 7.52
CA ILE A 212 21.26 -5.15 7.41
C ILE A 212 22.17 -4.63 6.29
N GLU A 213 21.61 -4.27 5.14
CA GLU A 213 22.31 -3.65 4.00
C GLU A 213 23.00 -2.35 4.41
N GLY A 214 22.29 -1.49 5.11
CA GLY A 214 22.83 -0.23 5.62
C GLY A 214 23.95 -0.45 6.64
N ALA A 215 23.73 -1.30 7.63
CA ALA A 215 24.75 -1.63 8.63
C ALA A 215 26.00 -2.26 7.99
N TYR A 216 25.82 -3.16 7.04
CA TYR A 216 26.91 -3.79 6.30
C TYR A 216 27.69 -2.78 5.46
N ALA A 217 26.99 -1.90 4.74
CA ALA A 217 27.61 -0.87 3.91
C ALA A 217 28.41 0.13 4.74
N ILE A 218 27.90 0.56 5.88
CA ILE A 218 28.60 1.48 6.79
C ILE A 218 29.87 0.84 7.34
N GLN A 219 29.80 -0.44 7.73
CA GLN A 219 30.93 -1.14 8.32
C GLN A 219 32.00 -1.52 7.28
N ASN A 220 31.59 -1.98 6.08
CA ASN A 220 32.49 -2.59 5.11
C ASN A 220 32.79 -1.68 3.92
N GLN A 221 32.15 -0.52 3.80
CA GLN A 221 32.26 0.44 2.67
C GLN A 221 31.83 -0.19 1.32
N ILE A 222 30.98 -1.23 1.36
CA ILE A 222 30.45 -1.96 0.20
C ILE A 222 28.97 -2.16 0.43
N LEU A 223 28.15 -1.69 -0.51
CA LEU A 223 26.70 -1.91 -0.50
C LEU A 223 26.38 -3.19 -1.26
N ILE A 224 25.69 -4.13 -0.59
CA ILE A 224 25.23 -5.40 -1.15
C ILE A 224 23.73 -5.49 -0.91
N SER A 225 22.97 -5.94 -1.91
CA SER A 225 21.57 -6.30 -1.78
C SER A 225 21.44 -7.69 -1.19
N PHE A 226 20.72 -7.82 -0.08
CA PHE A 226 20.48 -9.10 0.58
C PHE A 226 19.11 -9.67 0.25
N SER A 227 18.97 -11.00 0.40
CA SER A 227 17.79 -11.76 0.00
C SER A 227 16.64 -11.63 0.98
N GLU A 228 15.54 -11.04 0.53
CA GLU A 228 14.25 -11.07 1.21
C GLU A 228 13.62 -12.46 1.14
N GLU A 229 13.78 -13.15 -0.01
CA GLU A 229 13.22 -14.49 -0.21
C GLU A 229 13.78 -15.51 0.78
N GLN A 230 15.07 -15.45 1.08
CA GLN A 230 15.65 -16.33 2.08
C GLN A 230 14.97 -16.14 3.45
N LEU A 231 14.65 -14.92 3.84
CA LEU A 231 13.91 -14.65 5.08
C LEU A 231 12.49 -15.21 4.99
N VAL A 232 11.78 -14.98 3.86
CA VAL A 232 10.42 -15.44 3.61
C VAL A 232 10.33 -16.98 3.71
N ASP A 233 11.25 -17.68 3.08
CA ASP A 233 11.26 -19.14 3.02
C ASP A 233 11.78 -19.82 4.30
N CYS A 234 12.81 -19.23 4.95
CA CYS A 234 13.62 -19.94 5.93
C CYS A 234 13.40 -19.53 7.39
N SER A 235 12.81 -18.36 7.66
CA SER A 235 12.76 -17.81 9.02
C SER A 235 11.51 -18.23 9.83
N ARG A 236 10.75 -19.20 9.37
CA ARG A 236 9.51 -19.64 10.01
C ARG A 236 9.70 -20.14 11.45
N LEU A 237 10.78 -20.86 11.72
CA LEU A 237 11.11 -21.35 13.07
C LEU A 237 11.50 -20.21 14.04
N TYR A 238 11.68 -19.01 13.53
CA TYR A 238 11.99 -17.79 14.30
C TYR A 238 10.76 -16.92 14.55
N GLY A 239 9.56 -17.36 14.11
CA GLY A 239 8.30 -16.67 14.34
C GLY A 239 7.73 -15.93 13.12
N ASN A 240 8.39 -15.95 11.97
CA ASN A 240 7.87 -15.37 10.73
C ASN A 240 6.95 -16.33 9.98
N SER A 241 6.04 -15.81 9.16
CA SER A 241 5.03 -16.60 8.43
C SER A 241 5.07 -16.37 6.89
N GLY A 242 6.23 -16.04 6.35
CA GLY A 242 6.41 -15.82 4.91
C GLY A 242 5.55 -14.67 4.39
N CYS A 243 4.70 -14.93 3.39
CA CYS A 243 3.76 -13.95 2.85
C CYS A 243 2.58 -13.60 3.79
N ASN A 244 2.40 -14.36 4.89
CA ASN A 244 1.36 -14.08 5.88
C ASN A 244 1.86 -13.21 7.04
N GLY A 245 2.97 -12.52 6.83
CA GLY A 245 3.52 -11.57 7.79
C GLY A 245 4.70 -12.10 8.61
N GLY A 246 5.30 -11.21 9.38
CA GLY A 246 6.44 -11.48 10.25
C GLY A 246 6.88 -10.25 11.03
N LEU A 247 8.03 -10.39 11.68
CA LEU A 247 8.69 -9.32 12.44
C LEU A 247 10.15 -9.17 12.00
N MET A 248 10.65 -7.94 12.01
CA MET A 248 12.04 -7.62 11.70
C MET A 248 12.98 -8.24 12.73
N ASP A 249 12.60 -8.25 13.99
CA ASP A 249 13.36 -8.89 15.08
C ASP A 249 13.56 -10.38 14.85
N SER A 250 12.52 -11.06 14.39
CA SER A 250 12.57 -12.47 14.04
C SER A 250 13.51 -12.73 12.85
N ALA A 251 13.52 -11.80 11.88
CA ALA A 251 14.45 -11.82 10.76
C ALA A 251 15.91 -11.61 11.22
N PHE A 252 16.14 -10.66 12.11
CA PHE A 252 17.47 -10.45 12.70
C PHE A 252 17.96 -11.68 13.48
N LYS A 253 17.09 -12.31 14.28
CA LYS A 253 17.41 -13.56 15.00
C LYS A 253 17.78 -14.69 14.05
N TYR A 254 17.00 -14.87 12.97
CA TYR A 254 17.35 -15.84 11.93
C TYR A 254 18.75 -15.56 11.37
N THR A 255 19.03 -14.30 11.00
CA THR A 255 20.30 -13.89 10.41
C THR A 255 21.48 -14.03 11.39
N MET A 256 21.28 -13.86 12.69
CA MET A 256 22.31 -14.12 13.71
C MET A 256 22.76 -15.58 13.72
N VAL A 257 21.86 -16.52 13.46
CA VAL A 257 22.16 -17.95 13.52
C VAL A 257 22.63 -18.47 12.18
N ASN A 258 21.91 -18.15 11.10
CA ASN A 258 22.08 -18.78 9.79
C ASN A 258 22.86 -17.90 8.80
N GLY A 259 22.96 -16.60 9.04
CA GLY A 259 23.48 -15.64 8.06
C GLY A 259 22.48 -15.31 6.96
N LEU A 260 22.87 -14.42 6.06
CA LEU A 260 22.04 -13.96 4.95
C LEU A 260 22.85 -13.89 3.66
N CYS A 261 22.28 -14.42 2.59
CA CYS A 261 22.86 -14.45 1.24
C CYS A 261 22.52 -13.17 0.47
N SER A 262 23.19 -12.96 -0.66
CA SER A 262 22.83 -11.87 -1.56
C SER A 262 21.51 -12.14 -2.28
N GLU A 263 20.87 -11.08 -2.75
CA GLU A 263 19.70 -11.13 -3.62
C GLU A 263 20.01 -11.85 -4.94
N ASP A 264 21.24 -11.71 -5.47
CA ASP A 264 21.65 -12.38 -6.71
C ASP A 264 21.71 -13.89 -6.56
N GLU A 265 22.12 -14.40 -5.39
CA GLU A 265 22.22 -15.84 -5.14
C GLU A 265 20.88 -16.47 -4.72
N TYR A 266 20.05 -15.71 -4.05
CA TYR A 266 18.73 -16.14 -3.59
C TYR A 266 17.67 -15.08 -3.94
N PRO A 267 17.26 -14.98 -5.22
CA PRO A 267 16.42 -13.90 -5.72
C PRO A 267 14.98 -13.96 -5.21
N TYR A 268 14.34 -12.80 -5.10
CA TYR A 268 12.95 -12.67 -4.66
C TYR A 268 11.97 -13.20 -5.70
N THR A 269 11.16 -14.21 -5.34
CA THR A 269 10.21 -14.91 -6.21
C THR A 269 8.76 -14.86 -5.70
N SER A 270 8.55 -14.41 -4.47
CA SER A 270 7.23 -14.41 -3.81
C SER A 270 6.31 -13.25 -4.20
N SER A 271 6.68 -12.42 -5.20
CA SER A 271 5.92 -11.22 -5.61
C SER A 271 4.46 -11.47 -5.99
N SER A 272 4.10 -12.69 -6.38
CA SER A 272 2.70 -13.10 -6.68
C SER A 272 1.85 -13.41 -5.45
N GLY A 273 2.39 -13.27 -4.24
CA GLY A 273 1.74 -13.68 -2.98
C GLY A 273 1.84 -15.17 -2.67
N LYS A 274 2.63 -15.90 -3.46
CA LYS A 274 2.85 -17.34 -3.28
C LYS A 274 4.31 -17.61 -2.94
N THR A 275 4.54 -18.32 -1.84
CA THR A 275 5.86 -18.81 -1.48
C THR A 275 5.84 -20.34 -1.40
N THR A 276 6.96 -20.94 -1.71
CA THR A 276 7.12 -22.41 -1.61
C THR A 276 7.45 -22.86 -0.19
N TYR A 277 7.87 -21.95 0.68
CA TYR A 277 8.45 -22.22 2.00
C TYR A 277 9.62 -23.22 1.94
N LYS A 278 10.25 -23.33 0.77
CA LYS A 278 11.37 -24.23 0.57
C LYS A 278 12.68 -23.45 0.74
N CYS A 279 13.27 -23.58 1.91
CA CYS A 279 14.57 -23.00 2.21
C CYS A 279 15.66 -23.64 1.33
N LEU A 280 16.22 -22.85 0.41
CA LEU A 280 17.29 -23.27 -0.47
C LEU A 280 18.65 -23.05 0.21
N LYS A 281 19.66 -23.79 -0.23
CA LYS A 281 21.04 -23.58 0.25
C LYS A 281 21.68 -22.44 -0.54
N CYS A 282 22.36 -21.56 0.16
CA CYS A 282 23.19 -20.49 -0.39
C CYS A 282 24.37 -20.22 0.56
N GLU A 283 25.36 -19.47 0.11
CA GLU A 283 26.52 -19.11 0.94
C GLU A 283 26.31 -17.73 1.60
N PRO A 284 26.16 -17.66 2.95
CA PRO A 284 25.88 -16.40 3.61
C PRO A 284 27.05 -15.41 3.50
N ILE A 285 26.73 -14.19 3.07
CA ILE A 285 27.71 -13.09 2.99
C ILE A 285 27.81 -12.35 4.34
N VAL A 286 26.69 -12.22 5.06
CA VAL A 286 26.61 -11.51 6.32
C VAL A 286 26.04 -12.38 7.42
N LYS A 287 26.54 -12.19 8.63
CA LYS A 287 25.96 -12.71 9.86
C LYS A 287 25.83 -11.58 10.87
N VAL A 288 24.60 -11.26 11.24
CA VAL A 288 24.31 -10.22 12.22
C VAL A 288 24.80 -10.66 13.59
N ARG A 289 25.45 -9.76 14.35
CA ARG A 289 25.99 -10.07 15.67
C ARG A 289 25.03 -9.78 16.82
N GLY A 290 24.01 -8.96 16.56
CA GLY A 290 23.00 -8.55 17.52
C GLY A 290 22.05 -7.53 16.94
N CYS A 291 20.95 -7.27 17.64
CA CYS A 291 19.99 -6.24 17.31
C CYS A 291 19.67 -5.39 18.55
N TYR A 292 19.14 -4.21 18.32
CA TYR A 292 18.77 -3.26 19.36
C TYR A 292 17.40 -2.67 19.08
N ASP A 293 16.56 -2.64 20.11
CA ASP A 293 15.24 -2.00 20.08
C ASP A 293 15.33 -0.60 20.65
N VAL A 294 14.85 0.38 19.89
CA VAL A 294 14.74 1.75 20.40
C VAL A 294 13.56 1.81 21.38
N THR A 295 13.77 2.50 22.50
CA THR A 295 12.71 2.69 23.50
C THR A 295 11.46 3.30 22.85
N PRO A 296 10.26 2.67 22.97
CA PRO A 296 9.03 3.17 22.41
C PRO A 296 8.72 4.61 22.84
N ASN A 297 8.07 5.38 21.97
CA ASN A 297 7.67 6.77 22.19
C ASN A 297 8.82 7.73 22.51
N ASN A 298 10.04 7.41 22.04
CA ASN A 298 11.22 8.26 22.22
C ASN A 298 11.82 8.67 20.86
N GLN A 299 11.32 9.75 20.30
CA GLN A 299 11.75 10.29 19.00
C GLN A 299 13.24 10.68 18.99
N LEU A 300 13.77 11.20 20.12
CA LEU A 300 15.18 11.57 20.21
C LEU A 300 16.09 10.34 20.21
N ALA A 301 15.71 9.26 20.91
CA ALA A 301 16.43 7.99 20.85
C ALA A 301 16.39 7.39 19.44
N LEU A 302 15.27 7.50 18.75
CA LEU A 302 15.14 7.07 17.34
C LEU A 302 16.05 7.90 16.44
N LYS A 303 16.10 9.23 16.61
CA LYS A 303 17.00 10.11 15.87
C LYS A 303 18.48 9.74 16.07
N GLU A 304 18.87 9.43 17.33
CA GLU A 304 20.22 8.97 17.64
C GLU A 304 20.51 7.60 16.99
N ALA A 305 19.56 6.66 17.01
CA ALA A 305 19.72 5.36 16.37
C ALA A 305 19.88 5.50 14.85
N VAL A 306 19.03 6.32 14.20
CA VAL A 306 19.11 6.59 12.75
C VAL A 306 20.42 7.30 12.39
N SER A 307 21.03 8.06 13.29
CA SER A 307 22.35 8.69 13.04
C SER A 307 23.49 7.67 12.93
N ILE A 308 23.28 6.43 13.38
CA ILE A 308 24.25 5.33 13.32
C ILE A 308 24.06 4.49 12.05
N GLY A 309 22.82 4.38 11.54
CA GLY A 309 22.49 3.63 10.33
C GLY A 309 20.97 3.57 10.07
N PRO A 310 20.53 3.05 8.91
CA PRO A 310 19.12 2.81 8.63
C PRO A 310 18.44 1.93 9.68
N VAL A 311 17.19 2.25 10.04
CA VAL A 311 16.45 1.59 11.14
C VAL A 311 15.13 1.03 10.62
N SER A 312 14.89 -0.26 10.88
CA SER A 312 13.59 -0.91 10.61
C SER A 312 12.53 -0.39 11.56
N VAL A 313 11.35 -0.06 11.00
CA VAL A 313 10.18 0.37 11.78
C VAL A 313 8.90 -0.22 11.23
N ALA A 314 7.86 -0.27 12.05
CA ALA A 314 6.51 -0.58 11.61
C ALA A 314 5.63 0.68 11.68
N ILE A 315 4.69 0.79 10.76
CA ILE A 315 3.72 1.88 10.66
C ILE A 315 2.31 1.32 10.49
N ASP A 316 1.29 2.16 10.73
CA ASP A 316 -0.08 1.96 10.27
C ASP A 316 -0.18 2.50 8.83
N ALA A 317 -0.25 1.62 7.85
CA ALA A 317 -0.31 1.95 6.43
C ALA A 317 -1.71 1.76 5.82
N ASP A 318 -2.69 1.26 6.61
CA ASP A 318 -4.05 1.01 6.14
C ASP A 318 -4.87 2.29 6.04
N THR A 319 -4.41 3.22 5.21
CA THR A 319 -5.15 4.43 4.91
C THR A 319 -5.17 4.73 3.42
N ARG A 320 -6.29 5.27 2.91
CA ARG A 320 -6.38 5.76 1.52
C ARG A 320 -5.34 6.84 1.21
N TYR A 321 -4.94 7.61 2.22
CA TYR A 321 -3.91 8.64 2.09
C TYR A 321 -2.56 8.01 1.77
N PHE A 322 -2.20 6.96 2.50
CA PHE A 322 -0.95 6.25 2.28
C PHE A 322 -0.97 5.44 0.98
N GLN A 323 -2.11 4.77 0.67
CA GLN A 323 -2.31 4.07 -0.61
C GLN A 323 -2.01 4.99 -1.80
N SER A 324 -2.50 6.23 -1.78
CA SER A 324 -2.41 7.20 -2.89
C SER A 324 -1.29 8.23 -2.73
N TYR A 325 -0.46 8.14 -1.70
CA TYR A 325 0.60 9.11 -1.43
C TYR A 325 1.51 9.36 -2.63
N SER A 326 1.88 10.61 -2.83
CA SER A 326 2.72 11.06 -3.94
C SER A 326 3.97 11.81 -3.50
N SER A 327 3.82 12.80 -2.64
CA SER A 327 4.92 13.66 -2.19
C SER A 327 4.50 14.52 -1.00
N GLY A 328 5.49 15.10 -0.33
CA GLY A 328 5.27 15.96 0.83
C GLY A 328 5.40 15.22 2.17
N ILE A 329 5.08 15.89 3.26
CA ILE A 329 5.22 15.34 4.60
C ILE A 329 3.84 14.87 5.10
N LEU A 330 3.68 13.56 5.31
CA LEU A 330 2.48 12.97 5.91
C LEU A 330 2.36 13.43 7.36
N ASP A 331 1.28 14.12 7.66
CA ASP A 331 0.93 14.66 8.99
C ASP A 331 -0.47 14.23 9.42
N LEU A 332 -0.79 12.95 9.28
CA LEU A 332 -2.10 12.41 9.57
C LEU A 332 -2.38 12.41 11.07
N SER A 333 -3.37 13.19 11.49
CA SER A 333 -3.88 13.20 12.88
C SER A 333 -4.61 11.92 13.25
N ASP A 334 -5.08 11.18 12.28
CA ASP A 334 -5.93 9.98 12.43
C ASP A 334 -5.14 8.67 12.31
N CYS A 335 -3.80 8.75 12.40
CA CYS A 335 -2.95 7.57 12.40
C CYS A 335 -3.23 6.71 13.64
N ASN A 336 -3.55 5.44 13.41
CA ASN A 336 -3.79 4.48 14.47
C ASN A 336 -2.50 3.86 14.99
N THR A 337 -2.60 3.11 16.06
CA THR A 337 -1.50 2.30 16.62
C THR A 337 -1.53 0.85 16.17
N ASN A 338 -2.38 0.53 15.20
CA ASN A 338 -2.48 -0.81 14.62
C ASN A 338 -1.41 -0.99 13.57
N LEU A 339 -0.21 -1.37 13.99
CA LEU A 339 0.94 -1.52 13.10
C LEU A 339 0.76 -2.71 12.18
N ASP A 340 0.82 -2.49 10.87
CA ASP A 340 0.52 -3.47 9.84
C ASP A 340 1.58 -3.57 8.72
N HIS A 341 2.49 -2.58 8.61
CA HIS A 341 3.45 -2.49 7.53
C HIS A 341 4.87 -2.18 8.01
N GLY A 342 5.84 -2.99 7.58
CA GLY A 342 7.27 -2.81 7.86
C GLY A 342 7.96 -1.95 6.81
N VAL A 343 8.67 -0.90 7.24
CA VAL A 343 9.40 0.04 6.38
C VAL A 343 10.77 0.37 6.97
N LEU A 344 11.59 1.16 6.27
CA LEU A 344 12.94 1.48 6.69
C LEU A 344 13.14 2.99 6.81
N ILE A 345 13.48 3.50 7.98
CA ILE A 345 13.97 4.88 8.11
C ILE A 345 15.40 4.95 7.55
N VAL A 346 15.58 5.81 6.55
CA VAL A 346 16.89 6.01 5.89
C VAL A 346 17.45 7.41 6.14
N GLY A 347 16.74 8.24 6.90
CA GLY A 347 17.18 9.58 7.22
C GLY A 347 16.11 10.43 7.89
N TYR A 348 16.43 11.68 8.05
CA TYR A 348 15.55 12.71 8.60
C TYR A 348 16.04 14.10 8.18
N GLY A 349 15.14 15.06 8.20
CA GLY A 349 15.48 16.45 7.81
C GLY A 349 14.43 17.45 8.25
N VAL A 350 14.53 18.65 7.69
CA VAL A 350 13.60 19.76 7.87
C VAL A 350 13.26 20.38 6.52
N GLU A 351 12.00 20.61 6.23
CA GLU A 351 11.53 21.33 5.04
C GLU A 351 10.49 22.37 5.47
N ASN A 352 10.73 23.64 5.16
CA ASN A 352 9.85 24.76 5.56
C ASN A 352 9.48 24.71 7.06
N ASP A 353 10.49 24.62 7.91
CA ASP A 353 10.38 24.48 9.38
C ASP A 353 9.65 23.22 9.88
N THR A 354 9.26 22.32 8.98
CA THR A 354 8.61 21.07 9.33
C THR A 354 9.63 19.92 9.35
N LYS A 355 9.83 19.32 10.52
CA LYS A 355 10.72 18.18 10.69
C LYS A 355 10.07 16.91 10.13
N TYR A 356 10.87 16.04 9.50
CA TYR A 356 10.36 14.77 8.95
C TYR A 356 11.33 13.60 9.14
N TRP A 357 10.76 12.41 9.13
CA TRP A 357 11.48 11.16 8.86
C TRP A 357 11.43 10.86 7.37
N LEU A 358 12.55 10.40 6.80
CA LEU A 358 12.65 9.91 5.43
C LEU A 358 12.65 8.37 5.46
N LEU A 359 11.67 7.75 4.80
CA LEU A 359 11.46 6.31 4.84
C LEU A 359 11.50 5.70 3.44
N LYS A 360 12.09 4.51 3.34
CA LYS A 360 12.08 3.66 2.14
C LYS A 360 10.95 2.65 2.27
N ASN A 361 10.10 2.57 1.22
CA ASN A 361 9.04 1.57 1.10
C ASN A 361 9.49 0.41 0.20
N SER A 362 8.66 -0.63 0.10
CA SER A 362 8.87 -1.85 -0.69
C SER A 362 7.78 -2.08 -1.74
N TRP A 363 7.27 -1.01 -2.37
CA TRP A 363 6.22 -1.07 -3.41
C TRP A 363 6.69 -0.58 -4.78
N GLY A 364 8.00 -0.65 -5.05
CA GLY A 364 8.62 -0.14 -6.27
C GLY A 364 8.77 1.38 -6.28
N ASP A 365 9.50 1.88 -7.27
CA ASP A 365 9.86 3.29 -7.43
C ASP A 365 8.74 4.16 -8.02
N SER A 366 7.70 3.56 -8.56
CA SER A 366 6.54 4.28 -9.12
C SER A 366 5.58 4.82 -8.05
N TRP A 367 5.65 4.31 -6.82
CA TRP A 367 4.88 4.79 -5.67
C TRP A 367 5.62 5.91 -4.93
N GLY A 368 4.86 6.86 -4.35
CA GLY A 368 5.42 7.92 -3.51
C GLY A 368 6.48 8.79 -4.19
N GLU A 369 7.47 9.20 -3.44
CA GLU A 369 8.65 9.97 -3.87
C GLU A 369 9.73 9.02 -4.40
N LYS A 370 9.50 8.38 -5.56
CA LYS A 370 10.37 7.34 -6.14
C LYS A 370 10.60 6.15 -5.20
N GLY A 371 9.53 5.68 -4.57
CA GLY A 371 9.54 4.57 -3.62
C GLY A 371 9.84 4.97 -2.18
N TYR A 372 10.04 6.25 -1.92
CA TYR A 372 10.23 6.82 -0.59
C TYR A 372 9.00 7.64 -0.17
N PHE A 373 8.92 7.96 1.11
CA PHE A 373 7.93 8.85 1.68
C PHE A 373 8.47 9.55 2.91
N ARG A 374 7.79 10.62 3.32
CA ARG A 374 8.16 11.40 4.49
C ARG A 374 7.01 11.47 5.48
N ILE A 375 7.29 11.27 6.75
CA ILE A 375 6.32 11.40 7.85
C ILE A 375 6.78 12.50 8.80
N LEU A 376 5.82 13.25 9.34
CA LEU A 376 6.06 14.27 10.35
C LEU A 376 6.87 13.71 11.53
N ARG A 377 7.91 14.43 11.94
CA ARG A 377 8.72 14.17 13.12
C ARG A 377 8.42 15.21 14.19
N THR A 378 8.13 14.77 15.39
CA THR A 378 7.58 15.61 16.48
C THR A 378 8.51 15.75 17.69
N ASP A 379 9.82 15.64 17.50
CA ASP A 379 10.86 15.82 18.54
C ASP A 379 11.27 17.29 18.75
#